data_228b98e270252ea9a8387fb19cab6b02
#
_entry.id   228b98e270252ea9a8387fb19cab6b02
#
_cell.length_a   1.000
_cell.length_b   1.000
_cell.length_c   1.000
_cell.angle_alpha   90.00
_cell.angle_beta   90.00
_cell.angle_gamma   90.00
#
_symmetry.space_group_name_H-M   'P 1'
#
loop_
_entity.id
_entity.type
_entity.pdbx_description
1 polymer ?
#
loop_
_entity_poly.entity_id
_entity_poly.type
_entity_poly.pdbx_seq_one_letter_code
_entity_poly.pdbx_strand_id
1 'polypeptide(L)'
;MENKKVIILGSSRKNGNTTKIVDEISKEHGIEVINLSDFNISYYDYESKNREDDFFPLIKGIIENYDTLIFATPVYWYNMSGIMKVFFDRFSDLIRIEKETGRKLRGKKIGVISNSHDNEIEESFYIPFKKTADYLGMEYLGHAHFNANILNQQTKIELTFI
;
A
#
# COMPACT_ATOMS: atom_id res chain seq x y z
N MET A 1 -11.71 3.95 20.22
CA MET A 1 -11.61 2.76 19.33
C MET A 1 -10.15 2.60 18.94
N GLU A 2 -9.65 1.39 18.96
CA GLU A 2 -8.28 1.08 18.58
C GLU A 2 -8.12 1.32 17.07
N ASN A 3 -7.10 2.11 16.69
CA ASN A 3 -6.81 2.44 15.30
C ASN A 3 -6.27 1.18 14.60
N LYS A 4 -7.12 0.46 13.88
CA LYS A 4 -6.74 -0.76 13.17
C LYS A 4 -5.92 -0.44 11.94
N LYS A 5 -4.74 -1.09 11.86
CA LYS A 5 -3.77 -0.90 10.79
C LYS A 5 -3.69 -2.14 9.92
N VAL A 6 -3.36 -1.97 8.64
CA VAL A 6 -3.06 -3.05 7.70
C VAL A 6 -1.90 -2.65 6.79
N ILE A 7 -1.02 -3.60 6.50
CA ILE A 7 0.01 -3.44 5.46
C ILE A 7 -0.53 -4.06 4.16
N ILE A 8 -0.57 -3.25 3.11
CA ILE A 8 -0.96 -3.66 1.76
C ILE A 8 0.33 -3.84 0.96
N LEU A 9 0.74 -5.09 0.76
CA LEU A 9 1.98 -5.46 0.10
C LEU A 9 1.79 -5.58 -1.41
N GLY A 10 2.46 -4.74 -2.19
CA GLY A 10 2.50 -4.79 -3.65
C GLY A 10 3.87 -5.23 -4.17
N SER A 11 4.18 -6.52 -4.08
CA SER A 11 5.41 -7.09 -4.61
C SER A 11 5.11 -8.32 -5.47
N SER A 12 5.80 -8.44 -6.62
CA SER A 12 5.67 -9.60 -7.50
C SER A 12 6.40 -10.85 -6.99
N ARG A 13 7.29 -10.70 -6.03
CA ARG A 13 8.06 -11.81 -5.44
C ARG A 13 7.50 -12.19 -4.08
N LYS A 14 6.98 -13.43 -3.95
CA LYS A 14 6.47 -13.94 -2.66
C LYS A 14 7.52 -13.93 -1.55
N ASN A 15 8.78 -14.22 -1.87
CA ASN A 15 9.90 -14.26 -0.91
C ASN A 15 10.95 -13.17 -1.21
N GLY A 16 10.50 -12.00 -1.68
CA GLY A 16 11.38 -10.87 -2.00
C GLY A 16 11.78 -10.05 -0.77
N ASN A 17 12.64 -9.07 -0.97
CA ASN A 17 13.10 -8.20 0.11
C ASN A 17 11.96 -7.41 0.74
N THR A 18 11.01 -6.91 -0.05
CA THR A 18 9.83 -6.20 0.48
C THR A 18 9.01 -7.08 1.41
N THR A 19 8.81 -8.36 1.03
CA THR A 19 8.08 -9.32 1.86
C THR A 19 8.79 -9.55 3.19
N LYS A 20 10.11 -9.74 3.19
CA LYS A 20 10.88 -9.92 4.42
C LYS A 20 10.78 -8.71 5.36
N ILE A 21 10.88 -7.49 4.83
CA ILE A 21 10.70 -6.26 5.61
C ILE A 21 9.31 -6.21 6.23
N VAL A 22 8.28 -6.47 5.43
CA VAL A 22 6.89 -6.45 5.86
C VAL A 22 6.62 -7.51 6.92
N ASP A 23 7.17 -8.71 6.77
CA ASP A 23 7.02 -9.80 7.74
C ASP A 23 7.64 -9.43 9.11
N GLU A 24 8.81 -8.79 9.12
CA GLU A 24 9.43 -8.32 10.37
C GLU A 24 8.59 -7.22 11.03
N ILE A 25 8.12 -6.22 10.24
CA ILE A 25 7.26 -5.16 10.75
C ILE A 25 5.94 -5.72 11.29
N SER A 26 5.33 -6.64 10.54
CA SER A 26 4.10 -7.31 10.94
C SER A 26 4.25 -8.03 12.29
N LYS A 27 5.32 -8.79 12.46
CA LYS A 27 5.62 -9.48 13.72
C LYS A 27 5.88 -8.53 14.89
N GLU A 28 6.68 -7.48 14.65
CA GLU A 28 7.06 -6.54 15.70
C GLU A 28 5.87 -5.71 16.20
N HIS A 29 5.01 -5.28 15.28
CA HIS A 29 3.90 -4.35 15.58
C HIS A 29 2.52 -5.02 15.63
N GLY A 30 2.43 -6.33 15.34
CA GLY A 30 1.14 -7.04 15.30
C GLY A 30 0.20 -6.54 14.20
N ILE A 31 0.75 -6.07 13.06
CA ILE A 31 -0.04 -5.51 11.96
C ILE A 31 -0.33 -6.59 10.93
N GLU A 32 -1.59 -6.72 10.53
CA GLU A 32 -2.02 -7.67 9.50
C GLU A 32 -1.48 -7.27 8.12
N VAL A 33 -1.18 -8.28 7.29
CA VAL A 33 -0.65 -8.09 5.93
C VAL A 33 -1.63 -8.64 4.90
N ILE A 34 -1.95 -7.82 3.91
CA ILE A 34 -2.68 -8.20 2.71
C ILE A 34 -1.71 -8.14 1.53
N ASN A 35 -1.44 -9.29 0.93
CA ASN A 35 -0.56 -9.38 -0.23
C ASN A 35 -1.38 -9.27 -1.53
N LEU A 36 -1.21 -8.20 -2.28
CA LEU A 36 -1.93 -7.96 -3.55
C LEU A 36 -1.67 -9.05 -4.60
N SER A 37 -0.56 -9.78 -4.52
CA SER A 37 -0.26 -10.88 -5.45
C SER A 37 -1.16 -12.10 -5.27
N ASP A 38 -1.91 -12.19 -4.17
CA ASP A 38 -2.83 -13.29 -3.91
C ASP A 38 -4.23 -13.05 -4.52
N PHE A 39 -4.43 -11.88 -5.14
CA PHE A 39 -5.70 -11.45 -5.73
C PHE A 39 -5.59 -11.24 -7.23
N ASN A 40 -6.63 -11.59 -7.96
CA ASN A 40 -6.73 -11.31 -9.39
C ASN A 40 -7.32 -9.91 -9.60
N ILE A 41 -6.46 -8.91 -9.71
CA ILE A 41 -6.83 -7.50 -9.94
C ILE A 41 -6.37 -7.09 -11.33
N SER A 42 -7.31 -6.83 -12.23
CA SER A 42 -7.05 -6.39 -13.60
C SER A 42 -6.73 -4.90 -13.65
N TYR A 43 -6.08 -4.47 -14.72
CA TYR A 43 -5.85 -3.05 -15.00
C TYR A 43 -7.15 -2.25 -14.98
N TYR A 44 -7.04 -0.95 -14.67
CA TYR A 44 -8.18 -0.05 -14.78
C TYR A 44 -8.74 -0.06 -16.21
N ASP A 45 -10.06 -0.20 -16.31
CA ASP A 45 -10.80 -0.22 -17.58
C ASP A 45 -11.93 0.81 -17.56
N TYR A 46 -11.91 1.75 -18.52
CA TYR A 46 -12.94 2.79 -18.65
C TYR A 46 -14.35 2.25 -18.89
N GLU A 47 -14.47 1.06 -19.48
CA GLU A 47 -15.75 0.37 -19.71
C GLU A 47 -16.15 -0.54 -18.54
N SER A 48 -15.29 -0.65 -17.51
CA SER A 48 -15.55 -1.45 -16.30
C SER A 48 -15.85 -2.93 -16.58
N LYS A 49 -15.23 -3.54 -17.60
CA LYS A 49 -15.39 -4.96 -17.95
C LYS A 49 -14.80 -5.90 -16.89
N ASN A 50 -13.95 -5.38 -16.01
CA ASN A 50 -13.26 -6.09 -14.93
C ASN A 50 -13.96 -5.98 -13.57
N ARG A 51 -15.26 -5.62 -13.51
CA ARG A 51 -16.00 -5.45 -12.25
C ARG A 51 -16.06 -6.68 -11.37
N GLU A 52 -15.99 -7.85 -11.97
CA GLU A 52 -16.09 -9.14 -11.29
C GLU A 52 -14.74 -9.69 -10.80
N ASP A 53 -13.66 -8.91 -10.92
CA ASP A 53 -12.36 -9.27 -10.34
C ASP A 53 -12.34 -9.05 -8.82
N ASP A 54 -11.21 -9.37 -8.19
CA ASP A 54 -11.08 -9.33 -6.73
C ASP A 54 -10.95 -7.91 -6.15
N PHE A 55 -10.88 -6.86 -6.97
CA PHE A 55 -10.65 -5.49 -6.46
C PHE A 55 -11.75 -5.00 -5.53
N PHE A 56 -13.01 -5.06 -5.96
CA PHE A 56 -14.11 -4.51 -5.15
C PHE A 56 -14.32 -5.25 -3.83
N PRO A 57 -14.38 -6.59 -3.79
CA PRO A 57 -14.46 -7.31 -2.53
C PRO A 57 -13.30 -6.97 -1.59
N LEU A 58 -12.08 -6.93 -2.12
CA LEU A 58 -10.88 -6.63 -1.35
C LEU A 58 -10.90 -5.22 -0.77
N ILE A 59 -11.10 -4.19 -1.61
CA ILE A 59 -11.04 -2.80 -1.15
C ILE A 59 -12.19 -2.46 -0.19
N LYS A 60 -13.37 -3.03 -0.38
CA LYS A 60 -14.49 -2.89 0.57
C LYS A 60 -14.11 -3.46 1.94
N GLY A 61 -13.56 -4.67 1.97
CA GLY A 61 -13.05 -5.29 3.20
C GLY A 61 -11.98 -4.45 3.89
N ILE A 62 -11.03 -3.90 3.14
CA ILE A 62 -9.98 -3.02 3.68
C ILE A 62 -10.61 -1.76 4.29
N ILE A 63 -11.47 -1.08 3.57
CA ILE A 63 -12.09 0.17 4.02
C ILE A 63 -12.97 -0.05 5.27
N GLU A 64 -13.65 -1.17 5.38
CA GLU A 64 -14.54 -1.47 6.50
C GLU A 64 -13.80 -1.89 7.77
N ASN A 65 -12.65 -2.53 7.65
CA ASN A 65 -11.98 -3.13 8.80
C ASN A 65 -10.77 -2.35 9.31
N TYR A 66 -10.20 -1.40 8.54
CA TYR A 66 -8.96 -0.71 8.91
C TYR A 66 -9.07 0.80 8.79
N ASP A 67 -8.38 1.50 9.68
CA ASP A 67 -8.33 2.97 9.74
C ASP A 67 -7.03 3.52 9.13
N THR A 68 -5.96 2.74 9.20
CA THR A 68 -4.64 3.09 8.66
C THR A 68 -4.19 2.07 7.63
N LEU A 69 -3.94 2.53 6.41
CA LEU A 69 -3.49 1.75 5.27
C LEU A 69 -2.00 2.02 5.03
N ILE A 70 -1.15 1.01 5.18
CA ILE A 70 0.30 1.13 4.98
C ILE A 70 0.65 0.43 3.67
N PHE A 71 1.00 1.18 2.63
CA PHE A 71 1.37 0.62 1.34
C PHE A 71 2.85 0.26 1.32
N ALA A 72 3.16 -1.02 1.08
CA ALA A 72 4.52 -1.53 1.01
C ALA A 72 4.86 -1.96 -0.42
N THR A 73 5.91 -1.39 -1.01
CA THR A 73 6.29 -1.61 -2.41
C THR A 73 7.80 -1.53 -2.62
N PRO A 74 8.39 -2.40 -3.48
CA PRO A 74 9.73 -2.16 -3.97
C PRO A 74 9.77 -0.94 -4.88
N VAL A 75 10.94 -0.33 -5.01
CA VAL A 75 11.19 0.73 -5.99
C VAL A 75 11.61 0.09 -7.32
N TYR A 76 10.82 0.28 -8.35
CA TYR A 76 11.12 -0.14 -9.72
C TYR A 76 11.12 1.07 -10.65
N TRP A 77 12.28 1.34 -11.26
CA TRP A 77 12.41 2.50 -12.16
C TRP A 77 11.86 3.78 -11.55
N TYR A 78 12.30 4.08 -10.31
CA TYR A 78 11.94 5.29 -9.54
C TYR A 78 10.46 5.41 -9.18
N ASN A 79 9.69 4.31 -9.29
CA ASN A 79 8.25 4.30 -8.98
C ASN A 79 7.85 3.05 -8.20
N MET A 80 6.59 3.02 -7.75
CA MET A 80 5.99 1.84 -7.13
C MET A 80 5.96 0.66 -8.12
N SER A 81 5.85 -0.55 -7.61
CA SER A 81 5.69 -1.76 -8.41
C SER A 81 4.44 -1.70 -9.30
N GLY A 82 4.44 -2.45 -10.40
CA GLY A 82 3.27 -2.54 -11.28
C GLY A 82 2.02 -3.04 -10.57
N ILE A 83 2.15 -4.02 -9.65
CA ILE A 83 1.02 -4.52 -8.85
C ILE A 83 0.44 -3.41 -7.98
N MET A 84 1.27 -2.64 -7.29
CA MET A 84 0.83 -1.51 -6.49
C MET A 84 0.17 -0.44 -7.36
N LYS A 85 0.76 -0.14 -8.53
CA LYS A 85 0.21 0.86 -9.45
C LYS A 85 -1.16 0.46 -9.99
N VAL A 86 -1.35 -0.81 -10.36
CA VAL A 86 -2.66 -1.33 -10.76
C VAL A 86 -3.69 -1.12 -9.66
N PHE A 87 -3.35 -1.44 -8.40
CA PHE A 87 -4.26 -1.23 -7.28
C PHE A 87 -4.62 0.26 -7.10
N PHE A 88 -3.65 1.16 -7.22
CA PHE A 88 -3.89 2.62 -7.18
C PHE A 88 -4.75 3.12 -8.33
N ASP A 89 -4.52 2.65 -9.56
CA ASP A 89 -5.32 3.04 -10.73
C ASP A 89 -6.80 2.66 -10.54
N ARG A 90 -7.06 1.54 -9.86
CA ARG A 90 -8.41 1.05 -9.56
C ARG A 90 -9.15 1.92 -8.53
N PHE A 91 -8.48 2.83 -7.80
CA PHE A 91 -9.19 3.84 -7.00
C PHE A 91 -10.10 4.74 -7.87
N SER A 92 -9.83 4.83 -9.17
CA SER A 92 -10.73 5.47 -10.13
C SER A 92 -12.14 4.87 -10.12
N ASP A 93 -12.26 3.56 -9.88
CA ASP A 93 -13.55 2.89 -9.78
C ASP A 93 -14.34 3.32 -8.54
N LEU A 94 -13.66 3.64 -7.44
CA LEU A 94 -14.27 4.13 -6.21
C LEU A 94 -14.85 5.54 -6.34
N ILE A 95 -14.32 6.36 -7.26
CA ILE A 95 -14.85 7.72 -7.50
C ILE A 95 -15.86 7.76 -8.65
N ARG A 96 -15.90 6.76 -9.52
CA ARG A 96 -16.77 6.69 -10.68
C ARG A 96 -17.99 5.78 -10.49
N ILE A 97 -17.79 4.59 -9.91
CA ILE A 97 -18.78 3.53 -9.82
C ILE A 97 -19.25 3.36 -8.37
N GLU A 98 -18.34 3.01 -7.47
CA GLU A 98 -18.62 2.69 -6.06
C GLU A 98 -18.39 3.92 -5.15
N LYS A 99 -19.04 5.04 -5.50
CA LYS A 99 -18.81 6.34 -4.85
C LYS A 99 -19.04 6.34 -3.34
N GLU A 100 -20.03 5.60 -2.85
CA GLU A 100 -20.29 5.50 -1.42
C GLU A 100 -19.17 4.78 -0.68
N THR A 101 -18.61 3.74 -1.29
CA THR A 101 -17.42 3.04 -0.77
C THR A 101 -16.20 3.99 -0.79
N GLY A 102 -15.99 4.70 -1.90
CA GLY A 102 -14.89 5.65 -2.03
C GLY A 102 -14.93 6.77 -1.00
N ARG A 103 -16.12 7.30 -0.68
CA ARG A 103 -16.29 8.34 0.35
C ARG A 103 -15.85 7.91 1.74
N LYS A 104 -15.88 6.62 2.06
CA LYS A 104 -15.42 6.05 3.34
C LYS A 104 -13.90 6.10 3.51
N LEU A 105 -13.14 6.38 2.45
CA LEU A 105 -11.69 6.64 2.56
C LEU A 105 -11.38 7.97 3.25
N ARG A 106 -12.30 8.92 3.19
CA ARG A 106 -12.11 10.23 3.85
C ARG A 106 -11.89 10.07 5.35
N GLY A 107 -10.82 10.68 5.85
CA GLY A 107 -10.42 10.62 7.26
C GLY A 107 -9.62 9.37 7.63
N LYS A 108 -9.44 8.40 6.72
CA LYS A 108 -8.48 7.32 6.94
C LYS A 108 -7.05 7.81 6.79
N LYS A 109 -6.10 7.02 7.26
CA LYS A 109 -4.68 7.35 7.27
C LYS A 109 -3.91 6.48 6.28
N ILE A 110 -2.85 7.03 5.71
CA ILE A 110 -1.98 6.33 4.77
C ILE A 110 -0.50 6.53 5.16
N GLY A 111 0.25 5.42 5.20
CA GLY A 111 1.70 5.39 5.31
C GLY A 111 2.32 4.64 4.15
N VAL A 112 3.62 4.82 3.91
CA VAL A 112 4.32 4.14 2.82
C VAL A 112 5.61 3.49 3.32
N ILE A 113 5.81 2.24 2.94
CA ILE A 113 7.06 1.50 3.10
C ILE A 113 7.61 1.23 1.70
N SER A 114 8.86 1.64 1.47
CA SER A 114 9.57 1.36 0.23
C SER A 114 10.90 0.67 0.50
N ASN A 115 11.40 -0.07 -0.48
CA ASN A 115 12.75 -0.63 -0.41
C ASN A 115 13.42 -0.67 -1.78
N SER A 116 14.74 -0.52 -1.76
CA SER A 116 15.65 -0.68 -2.91
C SER A 116 17.00 -1.17 -2.43
N HIS A 117 18.01 -1.12 -3.28
CA HIS A 117 19.42 -1.35 -2.90
C HIS A 117 20.14 -0.05 -2.48
N ASP A 118 19.46 1.08 -2.56
CA ASP A 118 19.98 2.38 -2.13
C ASP A 118 19.61 2.65 -0.68
N ASN A 119 20.38 3.50 0.00
CA ASN A 119 20.09 3.92 1.38
C ASN A 119 18.94 4.93 1.46
N GLU A 120 18.81 5.74 0.42
CA GLU A 120 17.82 6.80 0.31
C GLU A 120 17.24 6.81 -1.10
N ILE A 121 16.01 7.30 -1.24
CA ILE A 121 15.38 7.56 -2.52
C ILE A 121 14.82 8.98 -2.53
N GLU A 122 14.61 9.52 -3.72
CA GLU A 122 14.09 10.86 -3.86
C GLU A 122 12.65 10.99 -3.32
N GLU A 123 12.34 12.12 -2.72
CA GLU A 123 11.00 12.45 -2.22
C GLU A 123 9.91 12.40 -3.32
N SER A 124 10.31 12.59 -4.58
CA SER A 124 9.43 12.46 -5.74
C SER A 124 8.76 11.11 -5.86
N PHE A 125 9.39 10.03 -5.35
CA PHE A 125 8.80 8.69 -5.28
C PHE A 125 7.48 8.67 -4.50
N TYR A 126 7.36 9.47 -3.45
CA TYR A 126 6.19 9.49 -2.57
C TYR A 126 5.06 10.40 -3.05
N ILE A 127 5.31 11.23 -4.08
CA ILE A 127 4.30 12.16 -4.62
C ILE A 127 2.99 11.46 -5.02
N PRO A 128 2.99 10.33 -5.75
CA PRO A 128 1.74 9.64 -6.08
C PRO A 128 0.90 9.27 -4.86
N PHE A 129 1.54 8.79 -3.78
CA PHE A 129 0.86 8.43 -2.53
C PHE A 129 0.29 9.65 -1.82
N LYS A 130 1.10 10.72 -1.68
CA LYS A 130 0.70 11.99 -1.06
C LYS A 130 -0.49 12.61 -1.78
N LYS A 131 -0.41 12.70 -3.12
CA LYS A 131 -1.48 13.30 -3.95
C LYS A 131 -2.75 12.45 -3.98
N THR A 132 -2.63 11.13 -3.94
CA THR A 132 -3.79 10.25 -3.84
C THR A 132 -4.47 10.41 -2.48
N ALA A 133 -3.69 10.47 -1.38
CA ALA A 133 -4.22 10.74 -0.05
C ALA A 133 -4.98 12.07 -0.01
N ASP A 134 -4.36 13.15 -0.48
CA ASP A 134 -4.99 14.48 -0.55
C ASP A 134 -6.30 14.45 -1.34
N TYR A 135 -6.29 13.82 -2.52
CA TYR A 135 -7.46 13.74 -3.39
C TYR A 135 -8.62 12.98 -2.77
N LEU A 136 -8.35 11.88 -2.06
CA LEU A 136 -9.34 11.04 -1.41
C LEU A 136 -9.72 11.52 0.00
N GLY A 137 -9.10 12.59 0.49
CA GLY A 137 -9.34 13.14 1.83
C GLY A 137 -8.77 12.29 2.96
N MET A 138 -7.69 11.55 2.69
CA MET A 138 -6.94 10.76 3.65
C MET A 138 -5.80 11.59 4.27
N GLU A 139 -5.38 11.24 5.48
CA GLU A 139 -4.21 11.82 6.14
C GLU A 139 -2.94 11.06 5.75
N TYR A 140 -1.96 11.74 5.16
CA TYR A 140 -0.64 11.14 4.89
C TYR A 140 0.24 11.23 6.14
N LEU A 141 0.54 10.09 6.76
CA LEU A 141 1.32 10.00 8.00
C LEU A 141 2.83 10.12 7.78
N GLY A 142 3.31 9.66 6.64
CA GLY A 142 4.74 9.61 6.33
C GLY A 142 5.16 8.35 5.59
N HIS A 143 6.46 8.15 5.52
CA HIS A 143 7.06 7.02 4.83
C HIS A 143 8.36 6.56 5.48
N ALA A 144 8.75 5.32 5.19
CA ALA A 144 10.06 4.76 5.53
C ALA A 144 10.65 4.05 4.32
N HIS A 145 11.96 4.22 4.12
CA HIS A 145 12.72 3.52 3.09
C HIS A 145 13.72 2.56 3.72
N PHE A 146 13.85 1.36 3.19
CA PHE A 146 14.75 0.32 3.67
C PHE A 146 15.70 -0.14 2.57
N ASN A 147 16.99 -0.17 2.89
CA ASN A 147 17.98 -0.77 2.02
C ASN A 147 17.90 -2.31 2.12
N ALA A 148 17.65 -2.98 1.01
CA ALA A 148 17.50 -4.43 0.94
C ALA A 148 18.77 -5.21 1.37
N ASN A 149 19.95 -4.60 1.31
CA ASN A 149 21.21 -5.23 1.70
C ASN A 149 21.41 -5.31 3.22
N ILE A 150 20.67 -4.51 4.00
CA ILE A 150 20.84 -4.39 5.45
C ILE A 150 19.94 -5.36 6.22
N LEU A 151 19.00 -6.01 5.56
CA LEU A 151 18.00 -6.93 6.16
C LEU A 151 18.59 -8.15 6.89
N ASN A 152 19.86 -8.47 6.72
CA ASN A 152 20.54 -9.58 7.40
C ASN A 152 21.19 -9.17 8.73
N GLN A 153 21.15 -7.90 9.08
CA GLN A 153 21.65 -7.40 10.36
C GLN A 153 20.43 -7.16 11.26
N GLN A 154 20.42 -7.69 12.46
CA GLN A 154 19.39 -7.57 13.49
C GLN A 154 19.01 -6.10 13.80
N THR A 155 18.55 -5.39 12.82
CA THR A 155 18.18 -3.98 12.94
C THR A 155 16.71 -3.91 13.28
N LYS A 156 16.39 -3.40 14.45
CA LYS A 156 15.03 -3.08 14.85
C LYS A 156 14.44 -2.12 13.81
N ILE A 157 13.32 -2.53 13.20
CA ILE A 157 12.66 -1.74 12.16
C ILE A 157 11.72 -0.74 12.86
N GLU A 158 12.16 0.49 12.99
CA GLU A 158 11.31 1.55 13.53
C GLU A 158 10.54 2.25 12.40
N LEU A 159 9.22 2.28 12.54
CA LEU A 159 8.34 3.08 11.71
C LEU A 159 7.96 4.33 12.48
N THR A 160 8.56 5.47 12.13
CA THR A 160 8.37 6.73 12.84
C THR A 160 7.00 7.37 12.65
N PHE A 161 6.18 6.82 11.74
CA PHE A 161 4.88 7.38 11.37
C PHE A 161 3.67 6.54 11.84
N ILE A 162 3.88 5.43 12.59
CA ILE A 162 2.78 4.60 13.12
C ILE A 162 2.86 4.39 14.63
#